data_2cdded084714f3f47e64c0e4df7a23f0
#
_entry.id   2cdded084714f3f47e64c0e4df7a23f0
#
_cell.length_a   1.000
_cell.length_b   1.000
_cell.length_c   1.000
_cell.angle_alpha   90.00
_cell.angle_beta   90.00
_cell.angle_gamma   90.00
#
_symmetry.space_group_name_H-M   'P 1'
#
loop_
_entity.id
_entity.type
_entity.pdbx_description
1 polymer ?
#
loop_
_entity_poly.entity_id
_entity_poly.type
_entity_poly.pdbx_seq_one_letter_code
_entity_poly.pdbx_strand_id
1 'polypeptide(L)'
;MKKLILSLTLFSLLATTAQPLLAQAPPAPAPAAAAAKAPEPPKKADPNVEQRIADLEAYIGNGARGSADAKANVTSKLDDVAGPGHNGFMMVCAALVLFMTLPGLALFYGGLVRKKNVLSVVAQCFGIAGLVTILWFVCGYSLVFSAGSPYLGSFSKFAFLNGVTAAPNTDYSAWVSQNVFSMYQLMFAIITPALIVGAVAERMKFSAILLFVTIWMFAVYFPLAHMVWGVDGLMNGVWNGDAKIKAIDFAGGTVVHMSSGWSALVLCLILGPRLGHGKTPMQPHSMALCAIGTGMLWVGWYGFNAGSAVAADGIAGNAFMTTTLAAA
;
A
#
# COMPACT_ATOMS: atom_id res chain seq x y z
N MET A 1 23.26 27.79 0.28
CA MET A 1 23.98 27.38 -0.93
C MET A 1 25.24 26.55 -0.64
N LYS A 2 26.16 26.94 0.27
CA LYS A 2 27.40 26.17 0.56
C LYS A 2 27.16 24.74 1.09
N LYS A 3 26.07 24.47 1.82
CA LYS A 3 25.74 23.11 2.34
C LYS A 3 25.13 22.16 1.29
N LEU A 4 24.53 22.69 0.23
CA LEU A 4 23.99 21.90 -0.88
C LEU A 4 25.11 21.42 -1.82
N ILE A 5 26.15 22.23 -1.98
CA ILE A 5 27.31 21.90 -2.81
C ILE A 5 28.17 20.80 -2.15
N LEU A 6 28.24 20.77 -0.82
CA LEU A 6 28.99 19.75 -0.09
C LEU A 6 28.32 18.36 -0.18
N SER A 7 26.98 18.30 -0.30
CA SER A 7 26.23 17.04 -0.43
C SER A 7 26.34 16.43 -1.84
N LEU A 8 26.46 17.28 -2.87
CA LEU A 8 26.66 16.84 -4.26
C LEU A 8 28.11 16.38 -4.53
N THR A 9 29.10 16.99 -3.84
CA THR A 9 30.51 16.59 -3.98
C THR A 9 30.82 15.27 -3.28
N LEU A 10 30.09 14.89 -2.23
CA LEU A 10 30.27 13.58 -1.57
C LEU A 10 29.73 12.42 -2.42
N PHE A 11 28.71 12.68 -3.26
CA PHE A 11 28.16 11.66 -4.17
C PHE A 11 29.01 11.48 -5.43
N SER A 12 29.75 12.51 -5.85
CA SER A 12 30.66 12.42 -6.99
C SER A 12 32.03 11.81 -6.63
N LEU A 13 32.44 11.88 -5.35
CA LEU A 13 33.71 11.29 -4.91
C LEU A 13 33.68 9.76 -4.74
N LEU A 14 32.48 9.17 -4.61
CA LEU A 14 32.29 7.71 -4.56
C LEU A 14 32.25 7.05 -5.95
N ALA A 15 32.17 7.84 -7.01
CA ALA A 15 32.12 7.34 -8.39
C ALA A 15 33.48 7.28 -9.12
N THR A 16 34.56 7.81 -8.52
CA THR A 16 35.84 7.99 -9.21
C THR A 16 37.00 7.08 -8.76
N THR A 17 36.76 6.07 -7.92
CA THR A 17 37.82 5.16 -7.47
C THR A 17 37.69 3.72 -8.00
N ALA A 18 36.95 3.48 -9.08
CA ALA A 18 37.01 2.21 -9.81
C ALA A 18 37.87 2.38 -11.06
N GLN A 19 39.20 2.31 -10.90
CA GLN A 19 40.07 2.05 -12.03
C GLN A 19 39.80 0.60 -12.53
N PRO A 20 39.55 0.41 -13.83
CA PRO A 20 39.46 -0.96 -14.35
C PRO A 20 40.85 -1.60 -14.29
N LEU A 21 41.01 -2.59 -13.43
CA LEU A 21 42.08 -3.57 -13.59
C LEU A 21 41.86 -4.22 -14.96
N LEU A 22 42.77 -3.98 -15.91
CA LEU A 22 42.86 -4.72 -17.15
C LEU A 22 43.23 -6.16 -16.79
N ALA A 23 42.24 -6.96 -16.40
CA ALA A 23 42.41 -8.42 -16.37
C ALA A 23 42.39 -8.90 -17.82
N GLN A 24 43.44 -9.56 -18.21
CA GLN A 24 43.51 -10.31 -19.48
C GLN A 24 42.26 -11.18 -19.60
N ALA A 25 41.56 -11.03 -20.72
CA ALA A 25 40.41 -11.84 -21.00
C ALA A 25 40.80 -13.34 -20.93
N PRO A 26 40.06 -14.14 -20.18
CA PRO A 26 40.27 -15.60 -20.24
C PRO A 26 40.01 -16.11 -21.67
N PRO A 27 40.65 -17.16 -22.10
CA PRO A 27 40.42 -17.74 -23.43
C PRO A 27 38.94 -18.07 -23.59
N ALA A 28 38.39 -17.77 -24.77
CA ALA A 28 36.99 -18.02 -25.09
C ALA A 28 36.60 -19.45 -24.71
N PRO A 29 35.54 -19.70 -23.97
CA PRO A 29 35.06 -21.02 -23.69
C PRO A 29 34.73 -21.72 -25.01
N ALA A 30 35.13 -22.99 -25.13
CA ALA A 30 34.70 -23.83 -26.24
C ALA A 30 33.19 -23.78 -26.41
N PRO A 31 32.63 -23.84 -27.64
CA PRO A 31 31.20 -23.76 -27.86
C PRO A 31 30.53 -24.83 -26.97
N ALA A 32 29.76 -24.33 -26.01
CA ALA A 32 28.94 -25.18 -25.14
C ALA A 32 28.03 -26.03 -26.05
N ALA A 33 28.12 -27.34 -25.91
CA ALA A 33 27.16 -28.23 -26.54
C ALA A 33 25.76 -27.70 -26.22
N ALA A 34 24.93 -27.52 -27.25
CA ALA A 34 23.59 -26.97 -27.11
C ALA A 34 22.87 -27.73 -25.98
N ALA A 35 22.65 -27.06 -24.86
CA ALA A 35 21.91 -27.64 -23.75
C ALA A 35 20.56 -28.08 -24.30
N ALA A 36 20.27 -29.38 -24.22
CA ALA A 36 19.00 -29.94 -24.63
C ALA A 36 17.89 -29.12 -23.94
N LYS A 37 17.02 -28.51 -24.74
CA LYS A 37 15.87 -27.76 -24.24
C LYS A 37 15.13 -28.67 -23.26
N ALA A 38 14.96 -28.21 -22.02
CA ALA A 38 14.17 -28.96 -21.05
C ALA A 38 12.80 -29.27 -21.69
N PRO A 39 12.27 -30.49 -21.52
CA PRO A 39 10.98 -30.85 -22.10
C PRO A 39 9.95 -29.82 -21.69
N GLU A 40 9.24 -29.27 -22.67
CA GLU A 40 8.15 -28.35 -22.40
C GLU A 40 7.15 -29.03 -21.46
N PRO A 41 6.66 -28.35 -20.42
CA PRO A 41 5.65 -28.92 -19.53
C PRO A 41 4.46 -29.40 -20.36
N PRO A 42 3.85 -30.53 -20.01
CA PRO A 42 2.75 -31.10 -20.77
C PRO A 42 1.65 -30.06 -20.92
N LYS A 43 1.19 -29.88 -22.17
CA LYS A 43 0.12 -28.92 -22.48
C LYS A 43 -1.12 -29.31 -21.68
N LYS A 44 -1.58 -28.42 -20.79
CA LYS A 44 -2.76 -28.64 -19.97
C LYS A 44 -3.97 -28.93 -20.89
N ALA A 45 -4.80 -29.91 -20.53
CA ALA A 45 -6.03 -30.21 -21.25
C ALA A 45 -6.98 -29.01 -21.23
N ASP A 46 -7.76 -28.80 -22.28
CA ASP A 46 -8.78 -27.76 -22.30
C ASP A 46 -9.88 -28.09 -21.26
N PRO A 47 -10.31 -27.10 -20.45
CA PRO A 47 -11.37 -27.31 -19.47
C PRO A 47 -12.66 -27.76 -20.16
N ASN A 48 -13.36 -28.72 -19.57
CA ASN A 48 -14.67 -29.13 -20.01
C ASN A 48 -15.74 -28.08 -19.70
N VAL A 49 -16.97 -28.29 -20.16
CA VAL A 49 -18.07 -27.33 -19.97
C VAL A 49 -18.38 -27.11 -18.49
N GLU A 50 -18.34 -28.16 -17.66
CA GLU A 50 -18.63 -28.07 -16.22
C GLU A 50 -17.60 -27.20 -15.50
N GLN A 51 -16.32 -27.37 -15.82
CA GLN A 51 -15.26 -26.54 -15.27
C GLN A 51 -15.38 -25.07 -15.69
N ARG A 52 -15.77 -24.82 -16.94
CA ARG A 52 -15.99 -23.44 -17.42
C ARG A 52 -17.19 -22.79 -16.73
N ILE A 53 -18.25 -23.58 -16.43
CA ILE A 53 -19.39 -23.11 -15.65
C ILE A 53 -18.97 -22.84 -14.21
N ALA A 54 -18.22 -23.74 -13.58
CA ALA A 54 -17.72 -23.55 -12.23
C ALA A 54 -16.83 -22.31 -12.09
N ASP A 55 -15.99 -22.01 -13.09
CA ASP A 55 -15.21 -20.76 -13.13
C ASP A 55 -16.09 -19.50 -13.19
N LEU A 56 -17.18 -19.55 -13.98
CA LEU A 56 -18.12 -18.44 -14.07
C LEU A 56 -18.92 -18.26 -12.76
N GLU A 57 -19.35 -19.35 -12.14
CA GLU A 57 -20.04 -19.33 -10.84
C GLU A 57 -19.10 -18.80 -9.74
N ALA A 58 -17.84 -19.24 -9.73
CA ALA A 58 -16.82 -18.73 -8.82
C ALA A 58 -16.57 -17.22 -9.02
N TYR A 59 -16.55 -16.76 -10.27
CA TYR A 59 -16.42 -15.32 -10.57
C TYR A 59 -17.61 -14.52 -10.05
N ILE A 60 -18.85 -15.00 -10.31
CA ILE A 60 -20.07 -14.32 -9.86
C ILE A 60 -20.17 -14.32 -8.32
N GLY A 61 -19.82 -15.45 -7.70
CA GLY A 61 -19.88 -15.62 -6.25
C GLY A 61 -18.66 -15.10 -5.49
N ASN A 62 -17.67 -14.53 -6.20
CA ASN A 62 -16.36 -14.14 -5.63
C ASN A 62 -15.66 -15.31 -4.89
N GLY A 63 -15.85 -16.52 -5.37
CA GLY A 63 -15.24 -17.72 -4.82
C GLY A 63 -13.85 -18.00 -5.39
N ALA A 64 -13.09 -18.86 -4.68
CA ALA A 64 -11.82 -19.35 -5.21
C ALA A 64 -12.03 -20.24 -6.43
N ARG A 65 -11.15 -20.13 -7.43
CA ARG A 65 -11.18 -20.97 -8.62
C ARG A 65 -10.74 -22.39 -8.30
N GLY A 66 -11.34 -23.35 -8.99
CA GLY A 66 -10.86 -24.75 -9.00
C GLY A 66 -10.89 -25.48 -7.67
N SER A 67 -11.57 -24.93 -6.65
CA SER A 67 -11.57 -25.50 -5.29
C SER A 67 -12.35 -26.81 -5.14
N ALA A 68 -13.22 -27.16 -6.08
CA ALA A 68 -14.04 -28.36 -5.97
C ALA A 68 -13.35 -29.64 -6.46
N ASP A 69 -12.39 -29.54 -7.39
CA ASP A 69 -11.75 -30.69 -8.02
C ASP A 69 -10.22 -30.59 -8.14
N ALA A 70 -9.55 -30.44 -7.00
CA ALA A 70 -8.09 -30.65 -6.93
C ALA A 70 -7.66 -32.05 -7.41
N LYS A 71 -8.61 -32.95 -7.70
CA LYS A 71 -8.38 -34.31 -8.21
C LYS A 71 -8.31 -34.37 -9.74
N ALA A 72 -8.84 -33.42 -10.47
CA ALA A 72 -8.67 -33.35 -11.90
C ALA A 72 -7.47 -32.43 -12.19
N ASN A 73 -6.42 -32.95 -12.81
CA ASN A 73 -5.26 -32.18 -13.29
C ASN A 73 -5.63 -31.16 -14.39
N VAL A 74 -6.80 -30.58 -14.35
CA VAL A 74 -7.30 -29.64 -15.34
C VAL A 74 -7.30 -28.26 -14.73
N THR A 75 -6.40 -27.45 -15.19
CA THR A 75 -6.31 -26.05 -14.81
C THR A 75 -7.21 -25.22 -15.69
N SER A 76 -8.00 -24.33 -15.10
CA SER A 76 -8.79 -23.35 -15.85
C SER A 76 -7.89 -22.52 -16.76
N LYS A 77 -8.36 -22.22 -17.98
CA LYS A 77 -7.68 -21.23 -18.86
C LYS A 77 -7.68 -19.83 -18.26
N LEU A 78 -8.48 -19.61 -17.22
CA LEU A 78 -8.66 -18.31 -16.56
C LEU A 78 -7.86 -18.19 -15.26
N ASP A 79 -7.05 -19.19 -14.87
CA ASP A 79 -6.34 -19.19 -13.59
C ASP A 79 -5.51 -17.92 -13.34
N ASP A 80 -4.84 -17.43 -14.41
CA ASP A 80 -4.00 -16.23 -14.33
C ASP A 80 -4.70 -14.96 -14.83
N VAL A 81 -6.03 -15.02 -15.06
CA VAL A 81 -6.78 -13.89 -15.61
C VAL A 81 -7.55 -13.18 -14.50
N ALA A 82 -7.28 -11.89 -14.32
CA ALA A 82 -8.08 -11.06 -13.41
C ALA A 82 -9.53 -10.96 -13.87
N GLY A 83 -10.47 -10.98 -12.93
CA GLY A 83 -11.89 -10.76 -13.21
C GLY A 83 -12.15 -9.29 -13.54
N PRO A 84 -12.65 -8.96 -14.75
CA PRO A 84 -12.71 -7.58 -15.20
C PRO A 84 -13.56 -6.67 -14.31
N GLY A 85 -14.67 -7.16 -13.75
CA GLY A 85 -15.52 -6.38 -12.85
C GLY A 85 -14.83 -6.07 -11.52
N HIS A 86 -14.30 -7.10 -10.86
CA HIS A 86 -13.58 -6.94 -9.59
C HIS A 86 -12.33 -6.08 -9.75
N ASN A 87 -11.56 -6.31 -10.81
CA ASN A 87 -10.34 -5.56 -11.10
C ASN A 87 -10.62 -4.08 -11.40
N GLY A 88 -11.65 -3.79 -12.21
CA GLY A 88 -12.09 -2.43 -12.52
C GLY A 88 -12.57 -1.69 -11.27
N PHE A 89 -13.38 -2.36 -10.42
CA PHE A 89 -13.83 -1.83 -9.14
C PHE A 89 -12.64 -1.44 -8.25
N MET A 90 -11.65 -2.32 -8.12
CA MET A 90 -10.48 -2.06 -7.28
C MET A 90 -9.60 -0.92 -7.79
N MET A 91 -9.47 -0.74 -9.12
CA MET A 91 -8.77 0.42 -9.69
C MET A 91 -9.48 1.73 -9.33
N VAL A 92 -10.82 1.76 -9.40
CA VAL A 92 -11.61 2.93 -8.98
C VAL A 92 -11.46 3.18 -7.48
N CYS A 93 -11.53 2.13 -6.66
CA CYS A 93 -11.33 2.25 -5.22
C CYS A 93 -9.95 2.80 -4.86
N ALA A 94 -8.88 2.33 -5.52
CA ALA A 94 -7.53 2.86 -5.34
C ALA A 94 -7.46 4.37 -5.67
N ALA A 95 -8.05 4.78 -6.78
CA ALA A 95 -8.11 6.20 -7.17
C ALA A 95 -8.89 7.04 -6.15
N LEU A 96 -10.01 6.53 -5.61
CA LEU A 96 -10.78 7.20 -4.57
C LEU A 96 -10.00 7.36 -3.27
N VAL A 97 -9.20 6.37 -2.85
CA VAL A 97 -8.35 6.49 -1.64
C VAL A 97 -7.22 7.51 -1.86
N LEU A 98 -6.63 7.56 -3.06
CA LEU A 98 -5.68 8.62 -3.37
C LEU A 98 -6.34 10.00 -3.34
N PHE A 99 -7.54 10.12 -3.91
CA PHE A 99 -8.33 11.35 -3.90
C PHE A 99 -8.66 11.82 -2.48
N MET A 100 -9.00 10.91 -1.55
CA MET A 100 -9.21 11.32 -0.16
C MET A 100 -7.92 11.80 0.52
N THR A 101 -6.76 11.36 0.09
CA THR A 101 -5.48 11.74 0.71
C THR A 101 -4.96 13.06 0.17
N LEU A 102 -4.78 13.17 -1.14
CA LEU A 102 -4.10 14.33 -1.73
C LEU A 102 -4.96 15.59 -1.82
N PRO A 103 -6.16 15.62 -2.39
CA PRO A 103 -7.01 16.78 -2.19
C PRO A 103 -7.75 16.76 -0.85
N GLY A 104 -8.36 15.62 -0.47
CA GLY A 104 -9.26 15.57 0.69
C GLY A 104 -8.58 15.95 2.00
N LEU A 105 -7.62 15.15 2.46
CA LEU A 105 -6.92 15.36 3.73
C LEU A 105 -6.07 16.65 3.70
N ALA A 106 -5.41 16.92 2.58
CA ALA A 106 -4.59 18.12 2.43
C ALA A 106 -5.42 19.41 2.57
N LEU A 107 -6.63 19.46 1.99
CA LEU A 107 -7.53 20.61 2.12
C LEU A 107 -8.21 20.67 3.50
N PHE A 108 -8.58 19.53 4.06
CA PHE A 108 -9.12 19.43 5.41
C PHE A 108 -8.16 20.04 6.43
N TYR A 109 -6.93 19.56 6.49
CA TYR A 109 -5.91 20.12 7.39
C TYR A 109 -5.50 21.53 6.98
N GLY A 110 -5.37 21.77 5.66
CA GLY A 110 -5.04 23.07 5.13
C GLY A 110 -6.02 24.15 5.55
N GLY A 111 -7.32 23.85 5.62
CA GLY A 111 -8.35 24.75 6.11
C GLY A 111 -8.28 25.05 7.61
N LEU A 112 -7.82 24.08 8.41
CA LEU A 112 -7.76 24.17 9.88
C LEU A 112 -6.54 24.93 10.41
N VAL A 113 -5.44 24.97 9.67
CA VAL A 113 -4.22 25.69 10.09
C VAL A 113 -4.33 27.19 9.79
N ARG A 114 -3.42 28.00 10.36
CA ARG A 114 -3.31 29.40 10.03
C ARG A 114 -2.87 29.60 8.57
N LYS A 115 -3.35 30.67 7.90
CA LYS A 115 -3.11 30.95 6.48
C LYS A 115 -1.65 30.78 6.04
N LYS A 116 -0.70 31.23 6.85
CA LYS A 116 0.75 31.14 6.56
C LYS A 116 1.30 29.70 6.52
N ASN A 117 0.56 28.72 7.05
CA ASN A 117 1.03 27.34 7.18
C ASN A 117 0.30 26.36 6.22
N VAL A 118 -0.64 26.85 5.41
CA VAL A 118 -1.43 26.03 4.48
C VAL A 118 -0.52 25.25 3.53
N LEU A 119 0.37 25.96 2.85
CA LEU A 119 1.28 25.34 1.89
C LEU A 119 2.20 24.30 2.54
N SER A 120 2.61 24.54 3.80
CA SER A 120 3.43 23.58 4.55
C SER A 120 2.72 22.25 4.77
N VAL A 121 1.43 22.30 5.16
CA VAL A 121 0.63 21.09 5.39
C VAL A 121 0.33 20.36 4.08
N VAL A 122 -0.08 21.10 3.04
CA VAL A 122 -0.31 20.53 1.71
C VAL A 122 0.96 19.86 1.17
N ALA A 123 2.11 20.57 1.24
CA ALA A 123 3.39 20.03 0.78
C ALA A 123 3.81 18.77 1.57
N GLN A 124 3.50 18.69 2.88
CA GLN A 124 3.78 17.49 3.67
C GLN A 124 2.95 16.29 3.18
N CYS A 125 1.65 16.47 2.89
CA CYS A 125 0.82 15.39 2.34
C CYS A 125 1.36 14.87 0.99
N PHE A 126 1.71 15.78 0.07
CA PHE A 126 2.28 15.40 -1.23
C PHE A 126 3.68 14.78 -1.09
N GLY A 127 4.53 15.34 -0.23
CA GLY A 127 5.87 14.81 0.04
C GLY A 127 5.83 13.40 0.64
N ILE A 128 4.90 13.14 1.54
CA ILE A 128 4.66 11.80 2.11
C ILE A 128 4.19 10.84 1.03
N ALA A 129 3.25 11.26 0.18
CA ALA A 129 2.76 10.41 -0.91
C ALA A 129 3.91 9.98 -1.85
N GLY A 130 4.76 10.92 -2.27
CA GLY A 130 5.93 10.61 -3.11
C GLY A 130 6.94 9.70 -2.40
N LEU A 131 7.29 10.01 -1.15
CA LEU A 131 8.23 9.23 -0.35
C LEU A 131 7.74 7.79 -0.15
N VAL A 132 6.50 7.62 0.31
CA VAL A 132 5.94 6.30 0.61
C VAL A 132 5.78 5.48 -0.67
N THR A 133 5.44 6.10 -1.80
CA THR A 133 5.41 5.40 -3.10
C THR A 133 6.78 4.81 -3.45
N ILE A 134 7.87 5.56 -3.23
CA ILE A 134 9.23 5.04 -3.46
C ILE A 134 9.55 3.90 -2.50
N LEU A 135 9.27 4.05 -1.21
CA LEU A 135 9.51 3.00 -0.21
C LEU A 135 8.70 1.73 -0.52
N TRP A 136 7.44 1.90 -0.96
CA TRP A 136 6.57 0.79 -1.35
C TRP A 136 7.11 0.04 -2.57
N PHE A 137 7.52 0.77 -3.59
CA PHE A 137 8.14 0.21 -4.78
C PHE A 137 9.42 -0.56 -4.44
N VAL A 138 10.31 0.02 -3.64
CA VAL A 138 11.60 -0.60 -3.31
C VAL A 138 11.43 -1.88 -2.50
N CYS A 139 10.59 -1.87 -1.47
CA CYS A 139 10.48 -3.00 -0.55
C CYS A 139 9.16 -3.10 0.24
N GLY A 140 8.39 -2.03 0.36
CA GLY A 140 7.23 -1.97 1.26
C GLY A 140 6.19 -3.03 0.93
N TYR A 141 5.83 -3.20 -0.35
CA TYR A 141 4.91 -4.25 -0.76
C TYR A 141 5.42 -5.64 -0.37
N SER A 142 6.70 -5.90 -0.57
CA SER A 142 7.33 -7.17 -0.20
C SER A 142 7.27 -7.41 1.30
N LEU A 143 7.65 -6.41 2.11
CA LEU A 143 7.66 -6.52 3.57
C LEU A 143 6.27 -6.74 4.18
N VAL A 144 5.21 -6.29 3.51
CA VAL A 144 3.83 -6.43 4.02
C VAL A 144 3.16 -7.68 3.47
N PHE A 145 3.23 -7.95 2.16
CA PHE A 145 2.38 -8.92 1.46
C PHE A 145 3.13 -10.12 0.88
N SER A 146 4.36 -10.37 1.28
CA SER A 146 5.00 -11.67 1.06
C SER A 146 5.01 -12.50 2.32
N ALA A 147 5.03 -13.82 2.17
CA ALA A 147 5.29 -14.72 3.29
C ALA A 147 6.71 -14.47 3.85
N GLY A 148 6.86 -14.65 5.16
CA GLY A 148 8.15 -14.43 5.84
C GLY A 148 8.12 -14.90 7.27
N SER A 149 8.08 -13.97 8.22
CA SER A 149 7.88 -14.25 9.64
C SER A 149 6.50 -13.75 10.08
N PRO A 150 5.97 -14.15 11.24
CA PRO A 150 4.71 -13.61 11.76
C PRO A 150 4.69 -12.08 11.96
N TYR A 151 5.85 -11.43 11.93
CA TYR A 151 6.02 -9.99 12.20
C TYR A 151 6.33 -9.17 10.95
N LEU A 152 6.94 -9.77 9.93
CA LEU A 152 7.39 -9.05 8.72
C LEU A 152 7.60 -10.04 7.58
N GLY A 153 7.14 -9.69 6.40
CA GLY A 153 7.35 -10.45 5.16
C GLY A 153 8.80 -10.43 4.67
N SER A 154 9.08 -11.22 3.65
CA SER A 154 10.41 -11.30 3.03
C SER A 154 10.75 -9.98 2.31
N PHE A 155 11.96 -9.47 2.53
CA PHE A 155 12.44 -8.26 1.84
C PHE A 155 12.54 -8.45 0.32
N SER A 156 13.02 -9.62 -0.13
CA SER A 156 13.42 -9.85 -1.52
C SER A 156 12.32 -10.38 -2.44
N LYS A 157 11.22 -10.92 -1.89
CA LYS A 157 10.21 -11.65 -2.69
C LYS A 157 9.60 -10.80 -3.80
N PHE A 158 9.19 -9.58 -3.44
CA PHE A 158 8.57 -8.60 -4.34
C PHE A 158 9.33 -7.26 -4.36
N ALA A 159 10.62 -7.25 -4.01
CA ALA A 159 11.42 -6.04 -4.05
C ALA A 159 11.39 -5.44 -5.45
N PHE A 160 11.27 -4.12 -5.54
CA PHE A 160 11.08 -3.36 -6.78
C PHE A 160 9.86 -3.83 -7.60
N LEU A 161 8.83 -4.37 -6.92
CA LEU A 161 7.64 -5.00 -7.49
C LEU A 161 7.97 -6.15 -8.47
N ASN A 162 9.13 -6.77 -8.33
CA ASN A 162 9.50 -7.92 -9.14
C ASN A 162 8.52 -9.08 -8.91
N GLY A 163 8.03 -9.67 -10.00
CA GLY A 163 7.04 -10.74 -9.94
C GLY A 163 5.60 -10.28 -9.63
N VAL A 164 5.36 -8.96 -9.45
CA VAL A 164 4.01 -8.40 -9.34
C VAL A 164 3.44 -8.18 -10.73
N THR A 165 2.47 -9.01 -11.11
CA THR A 165 1.95 -9.07 -12.49
C THR A 165 0.45 -8.76 -12.55
N ALA A 166 -0.12 -8.90 -13.75
CA ALA A 166 -1.56 -8.81 -13.97
C ALA A 166 -2.32 -10.07 -13.49
N ALA A 167 -1.62 -11.17 -13.21
CA ALA A 167 -2.23 -12.35 -12.62
C ALA A 167 -2.66 -12.07 -11.16
N PRO A 168 -3.79 -12.60 -10.69
CA PRO A 168 -4.19 -12.54 -9.29
C PRO A 168 -3.18 -13.25 -8.38
N ASN A 169 -2.96 -12.70 -7.19
CA ASN A 169 -2.31 -13.42 -6.09
C ASN A 169 -3.40 -14.04 -5.21
N THR A 170 -3.56 -15.35 -5.30
CA THR A 170 -4.63 -16.10 -4.62
C THR A 170 -4.52 -16.08 -3.10
N ASP A 171 -3.37 -15.68 -2.53
CA ASP A 171 -3.23 -15.45 -1.09
C ASP A 171 -4.16 -14.32 -0.60
N TYR A 172 -4.53 -13.37 -1.48
CA TYR A 172 -5.32 -12.19 -1.13
C TYR A 172 -6.60 -12.03 -1.94
N SER A 173 -6.62 -12.47 -3.19
CA SER A 173 -7.79 -12.40 -4.06
C SER A 173 -7.68 -13.35 -5.23
N ALA A 174 -8.77 -14.03 -5.54
CA ALA A 174 -8.84 -14.91 -6.72
C ALA A 174 -9.05 -14.14 -8.04
N TRP A 175 -9.51 -12.88 -8.00
CA TRP A 175 -10.01 -12.16 -9.16
C TRP A 175 -9.39 -10.79 -9.40
N VAL A 176 -8.68 -10.23 -8.41
CA VAL A 176 -7.99 -8.93 -8.55
C VAL A 176 -6.54 -9.19 -8.89
N SER A 177 -6.06 -8.55 -9.98
CA SER A 177 -4.65 -8.66 -10.36
C SER A 177 -3.72 -8.17 -9.24
N GLN A 178 -2.59 -8.82 -9.07
CA GLN A 178 -1.65 -8.50 -8.00
C GLN A 178 -1.12 -7.06 -8.10
N ASN A 179 -0.93 -6.55 -9.31
CA ASN A 179 -0.50 -5.16 -9.50
C ASN A 179 -1.57 -4.15 -9.03
N VAL A 180 -2.87 -4.39 -9.30
CA VAL A 180 -3.97 -3.54 -8.81
C VAL A 180 -4.10 -3.66 -7.29
N PHE A 181 -4.01 -4.87 -6.74
CA PHE A 181 -3.99 -5.07 -5.29
C PHE A 181 -2.83 -4.31 -4.62
N SER A 182 -1.61 -4.41 -5.19
CA SER A 182 -0.45 -3.68 -4.67
C SER A 182 -0.66 -2.16 -4.69
N MET A 183 -1.24 -1.61 -5.75
CA MET A 183 -1.53 -0.18 -5.83
C MET A 183 -2.65 0.25 -4.88
N TYR A 184 -3.67 -0.57 -4.68
CA TYR A 184 -4.70 -0.31 -3.68
C TYR A 184 -4.10 -0.24 -2.27
N GLN A 185 -3.27 -1.21 -1.91
CA GLN A 185 -2.61 -1.25 -0.60
C GLN A 185 -1.58 -0.13 -0.40
N LEU A 186 -0.94 0.34 -1.49
CA LEU A 186 -0.11 1.54 -1.45
C LEU A 186 -0.89 2.77 -0.97
N MET A 187 -2.17 2.90 -1.35
CA MET A 187 -2.98 4.05 -0.94
C MET A 187 -3.14 4.10 0.58
N PHE A 188 -3.27 2.95 1.24
CA PHE A 188 -3.28 2.85 2.71
C PHE A 188 -1.91 3.21 3.32
N ALA A 189 -0.83 2.73 2.71
CA ALA A 189 0.51 3.09 3.14
C ALA A 189 0.79 4.60 3.03
N ILE A 190 0.21 5.29 2.06
CA ILE A 190 0.34 6.74 1.86
C ILE A 190 -0.49 7.51 2.90
N ILE A 191 -1.76 7.17 3.06
CA ILE A 191 -2.66 7.95 3.93
C ILE A 191 -2.28 7.83 5.40
N THR A 192 -1.80 6.69 5.84
CA THR A 192 -1.55 6.43 7.26
C THR A 192 -0.59 7.44 7.89
N PRO A 193 0.64 7.66 7.39
CA PRO A 193 1.51 8.71 7.92
C PRO A 193 0.99 10.13 7.62
N ALA A 194 0.20 10.32 6.56
CA ALA A 194 -0.41 11.61 6.27
C ALA A 194 -1.42 12.04 7.33
N LEU A 195 -2.11 11.09 7.99
CA LEU A 195 -3.00 11.39 9.13
C LEU A 195 -2.26 12.02 10.32
N ILE A 196 -0.97 11.74 10.48
CA ILE A 196 -0.15 12.31 11.56
C ILE A 196 0.11 13.80 11.35
N VAL A 197 0.11 14.28 10.10
CA VAL A 197 0.44 15.68 9.74
C VAL A 197 -0.43 16.68 10.50
N GLY A 198 -1.73 16.41 10.66
CA GLY A 198 -2.63 17.29 11.41
C GLY A 198 -2.20 17.52 12.85
N ALA A 199 -1.69 16.49 13.51
CA ALA A 199 -1.25 16.56 14.90
C ALA A 199 0.05 17.35 15.09
N VAL A 200 0.93 17.39 14.10
CA VAL A 200 2.22 18.07 14.15
C VAL A 200 2.26 19.39 13.37
N ALA A 201 1.11 19.79 12.82
CA ALA A 201 0.97 20.99 12.02
C ALA A 201 1.52 22.22 12.75
N GLU A 202 2.24 23.11 12.01
CA GLU A 202 2.91 24.30 12.53
C GLU A 202 4.09 24.06 13.49
N ARG A 203 4.47 22.80 13.76
CA ARG A 203 5.51 22.44 14.75
C ARG A 203 6.66 21.62 14.20
N MET A 204 6.48 20.98 13.04
CA MET A 204 7.50 20.15 12.40
C MET A 204 7.94 20.74 11.05
N LYS A 205 9.25 20.71 10.79
CA LYS A 205 9.82 21.08 9.48
C LYS A 205 9.52 19.99 8.45
N PHE A 206 9.39 20.37 7.18
CA PHE A 206 9.13 19.44 6.08
C PHE A 206 10.14 18.28 6.02
N SER A 207 11.45 18.57 6.12
CA SER A 207 12.48 17.52 6.12
C SER A 207 12.41 16.60 7.33
N ALA A 208 12.01 17.13 8.48
CA ALA A 208 11.87 16.33 9.70
C ALA A 208 10.70 15.36 9.62
N ILE A 209 9.56 15.77 9.04
CA ILE A 209 8.43 14.86 8.84
C ILE A 209 8.76 13.77 7.84
N LEU A 210 9.49 14.07 6.75
CA LEU A 210 9.89 13.04 5.80
C LEU A 210 10.85 12.02 6.40
N LEU A 211 11.83 12.48 7.20
CA LEU A 211 12.74 11.58 7.92
C LEU A 211 11.97 10.72 8.94
N PHE A 212 11.08 11.34 9.72
CA PHE A 212 10.23 10.63 10.67
C PHE A 212 9.40 9.56 9.96
N VAL A 213 8.72 9.90 8.87
CA VAL A 213 7.88 8.96 8.12
C VAL A 213 8.72 7.81 7.57
N THR A 214 9.92 8.08 7.04
CA THR A 214 10.81 7.00 6.56
C THR A 214 11.08 5.98 7.67
N ILE A 215 11.52 6.42 8.83
CA ILE A 215 11.81 5.53 9.98
C ILE A 215 10.53 4.84 10.46
N TRP A 216 9.43 5.59 10.58
CA TRP A 216 8.14 5.11 11.06
C TRP A 216 7.53 4.02 10.17
N MET A 217 7.70 4.11 8.84
CA MET A 217 7.24 3.07 7.92
C MET A 217 7.90 1.72 8.22
N PHE A 218 9.20 1.70 8.46
CA PHE A 218 9.92 0.46 8.78
C PHE A 218 9.70 -0.02 10.22
N ALA A 219 9.59 0.90 11.17
CA ALA A 219 9.46 0.54 12.58
C ALA A 219 8.02 0.20 13.01
N VAL A 220 7.02 0.78 12.34
CA VAL A 220 5.60 0.68 12.75
C VAL A 220 4.72 0.16 11.63
N TYR A 221 4.66 0.85 10.48
CA TYR A 221 3.64 0.55 9.48
C TYR A 221 3.84 -0.81 8.82
N PHE A 222 5.01 -1.08 8.24
CA PHE A 222 5.24 -2.35 7.54
C PHE A 222 5.11 -3.56 8.47
N PRO A 223 5.69 -3.57 9.69
CA PRO A 223 5.50 -4.68 10.61
C PRO A 223 4.03 -4.85 11.02
N LEU A 224 3.33 -3.78 11.39
CA LEU A 224 1.94 -3.88 11.82
C LEU A 224 1.02 -4.32 10.67
N ALA A 225 1.21 -3.76 9.48
CA ALA A 225 0.45 -4.14 8.30
C ALA A 225 0.66 -5.61 7.93
N HIS A 226 1.89 -6.12 8.03
CA HIS A 226 2.17 -7.53 7.83
C HIS A 226 1.52 -8.40 8.92
N MET A 227 1.69 -8.05 10.19
CA MET A 227 1.09 -8.81 11.30
C MET A 227 -0.43 -8.95 11.15
N VAL A 228 -1.12 -7.91 10.66
CA VAL A 228 -2.60 -7.88 10.58
C VAL A 228 -3.13 -8.38 9.24
N TRP A 229 -2.45 -8.08 8.14
CA TRP A 229 -2.92 -8.36 6.77
C TRP A 229 -2.06 -9.34 5.99
N GLY A 230 -0.81 -9.58 6.39
CA GLY A 230 0.06 -10.54 5.72
C GLY A 230 -0.45 -11.98 5.86
N VAL A 231 -0.22 -12.82 4.85
CA VAL A 231 -0.74 -14.19 4.76
C VAL A 231 -0.34 -15.08 5.95
N ASP A 232 0.82 -14.86 6.53
CA ASP A 232 1.37 -15.55 7.70
C ASP A 232 1.50 -14.64 8.93
N GLY A 233 0.81 -13.49 8.92
CA GLY A 233 0.85 -12.48 9.97
C GLY A 233 0.33 -13.01 11.32
N LEU A 234 1.00 -12.60 12.40
CA LEU A 234 0.69 -12.99 13.79
C LEU A 234 -0.76 -12.74 14.20
N MET A 235 -1.37 -11.69 13.65
CA MET A 235 -2.69 -11.19 14.00
C MET A 235 -3.72 -11.35 12.87
N ASN A 236 -3.35 -11.97 11.75
CA ASN A 236 -4.24 -12.14 10.61
C ASN A 236 -5.26 -13.25 10.88
N GLY A 237 -6.46 -12.85 11.28
CA GLY A 237 -7.55 -13.80 11.56
C GLY A 237 -8.30 -14.30 10.32
N VAL A 238 -7.99 -13.76 9.12
CA VAL A 238 -8.69 -14.10 7.86
C VAL A 238 -7.94 -15.19 7.09
N TRP A 239 -6.65 -15.01 6.87
CA TRP A 239 -5.86 -15.88 6.00
C TRP A 239 -4.94 -16.83 6.78
N ASN A 240 -4.55 -16.48 8.00
CA ASN A 240 -3.68 -17.28 8.84
C ASN A 240 -4.48 -18.02 9.90
N GLY A 241 -4.78 -19.32 9.66
CA GLY A 241 -5.47 -20.18 10.63
C GLY A 241 -4.73 -20.33 11.96
N ASP A 242 -3.40 -20.21 11.95
CA ASP A 242 -2.51 -20.34 13.10
C ASP A 242 -2.23 -19.01 13.81
N ALA A 243 -2.89 -17.93 13.41
CA ALA A 243 -2.72 -16.62 14.04
C ALA A 243 -3.04 -16.70 15.55
N LYS A 244 -2.10 -16.26 16.38
CA LYS A 244 -2.24 -16.28 17.83
C LYS A 244 -3.28 -15.30 18.35
N ILE A 245 -3.41 -14.16 17.66
CA ILE A 245 -4.37 -13.11 17.99
C ILE A 245 -5.14 -12.84 16.69
N LYS A 246 -6.43 -13.16 16.68
CA LYS A 246 -7.26 -12.93 15.49
C LYS A 246 -7.83 -11.51 15.54
N ALA A 247 -7.11 -10.56 14.98
CA ALA A 247 -7.58 -9.19 14.87
C ALA A 247 -8.68 -9.10 13.77
N ILE A 248 -9.70 -8.31 14.07
CA ILE A 248 -10.72 -7.91 13.08
C ILE A 248 -10.33 -6.53 12.58
N ASP A 249 -9.69 -6.48 11.43
CA ASP A 249 -9.31 -5.23 10.76
C ASP A 249 -9.67 -5.34 9.27
N PHE A 250 -10.88 -4.89 8.94
CA PHE A 250 -11.40 -4.95 7.57
C PHE A 250 -10.80 -3.88 6.67
N ALA A 251 -10.65 -2.66 7.19
CA ALA A 251 -10.25 -1.50 6.40
C ALA A 251 -9.22 -0.59 7.11
N GLY A 252 -8.39 -1.13 7.98
CA GLY A 252 -7.30 -0.37 8.60
C GLY A 252 -7.64 0.26 9.95
N GLY A 253 -8.64 -0.25 10.69
CA GLY A 253 -8.91 0.22 12.05
C GLY A 253 -7.66 0.15 12.94
N THR A 254 -6.94 -0.94 12.88
CA THR A 254 -5.67 -1.14 13.61
C THR A 254 -4.49 -0.58 12.84
N VAL A 255 -4.33 -1.01 11.58
CA VAL A 255 -3.13 -0.71 10.77
C VAL A 255 -3.04 0.78 10.45
N VAL A 256 -4.14 1.44 10.12
CA VAL A 256 -4.16 2.85 9.71
C VAL A 256 -4.47 3.77 10.89
N HIS A 257 -5.67 3.63 11.47
CA HIS A 257 -6.18 4.63 12.41
C HIS A 257 -5.54 4.52 13.80
N MET A 258 -5.42 3.32 14.33
CA MET A 258 -4.81 3.15 15.66
C MET A 258 -3.32 3.48 15.62
N SER A 259 -2.57 3.02 14.61
CA SER A 259 -1.14 3.28 14.49
C SER A 259 -0.84 4.77 14.32
N SER A 260 -1.53 5.44 13.40
CA SER A 260 -1.36 6.88 13.18
C SER A 260 -1.84 7.72 14.36
N GLY A 261 -2.96 7.34 14.99
CA GLY A 261 -3.54 8.06 16.14
C GLY A 261 -2.63 8.04 17.36
N TRP A 262 -2.12 6.88 17.76
CA TRP A 262 -1.17 6.79 18.87
C TRP A 262 0.15 7.51 18.57
N SER A 263 0.66 7.37 17.36
CA SER A 263 1.87 8.09 16.93
C SER A 263 1.67 9.61 16.94
N ALA A 264 0.51 10.08 16.49
CA ALA A 264 0.12 11.48 16.53
C ALA A 264 0.06 12.03 17.96
N LEU A 265 -0.55 11.26 18.89
CA LEU A 265 -0.62 11.62 20.31
C LEU A 265 0.78 11.77 20.91
N VAL A 266 1.64 10.76 20.73
CA VAL A 266 3.01 10.77 21.29
C VAL A 266 3.81 11.95 20.71
N LEU A 267 3.73 12.19 19.39
CA LEU A 267 4.41 13.34 18.77
C LEU A 267 3.88 14.67 19.29
N CYS A 268 2.56 14.80 19.53
CA CYS A 268 1.97 16.00 20.15
C CYS A 268 2.57 16.26 21.52
N LEU A 269 2.72 15.24 22.36
CA LEU A 269 3.29 15.35 23.70
C LEU A 269 4.76 15.75 23.66
N ILE A 270 5.55 15.13 22.77
CA ILE A 270 6.98 15.42 22.61
C ILE A 270 7.22 16.84 22.08
N LEU A 271 6.48 17.26 21.07
CA LEU A 271 6.65 18.58 20.44
C LEU A 271 6.11 19.73 21.29
N GLY A 272 5.21 19.44 22.22
CA GLY A 272 4.58 20.46 23.06
C GLY A 272 3.66 21.42 22.29
N PRO A 273 3.27 22.54 22.88
CA PRO A 273 2.35 23.51 22.30
C PRO A 273 2.96 24.27 21.12
N ARG A 274 2.11 24.73 20.18
CA ARG A 274 2.50 25.62 19.08
C ARG A 274 3.02 26.96 19.62
N LEU A 275 3.98 27.55 18.89
CA LEU A 275 4.48 28.89 19.24
C LEU A 275 3.35 29.91 19.28
N GLY A 276 3.21 30.60 20.43
CA GLY A 276 2.14 31.57 20.67
C GLY A 276 0.82 30.94 21.17
N HIS A 277 0.78 29.64 21.50
CA HIS A 277 -0.40 29.02 22.08
C HIS A 277 -0.81 29.72 23.38
N GLY A 278 -2.10 30.05 23.51
CA GLY A 278 -2.64 30.81 24.65
C GLY A 278 -2.29 32.31 24.67
N LYS A 279 -1.45 32.79 23.73
CA LYS A 279 -1.02 34.19 23.63
C LYS A 279 -1.49 34.90 22.35
N THR A 280 -1.61 34.15 21.26
CA THR A 280 -2.05 34.68 19.95
C THR A 280 -3.22 33.86 19.42
N PRO A 281 -4.20 34.48 18.74
CA PRO A 281 -5.27 33.73 18.10
C PRO A 281 -4.74 32.72 17.09
N MET A 282 -5.27 31.50 17.13
CA MET A 282 -4.88 30.39 16.22
C MET A 282 -6.10 29.87 15.46
N GLN A 283 -6.91 30.80 14.95
CA GLN A 283 -8.11 30.44 14.22
C GLN A 283 -7.82 29.74 12.89
N PRO A 284 -8.65 28.77 12.50
CA PRO A 284 -8.66 28.20 11.16
C PRO A 284 -8.82 29.32 10.12
N HIS A 285 -8.01 29.28 9.06
CA HIS A 285 -8.05 30.35 8.07
C HIS A 285 -9.20 30.21 7.06
N SER A 286 -9.70 28.98 6.84
CA SER A 286 -10.75 28.71 5.84
C SER A 286 -11.57 27.47 6.19
N MET A 287 -12.69 27.67 6.87
CA MET A 287 -13.64 26.57 7.12
C MET A 287 -14.27 26.05 5.82
N ALA A 288 -14.34 26.88 4.76
CA ALA A 288 -14.80 26.43 3.45
C ALA A 288 -13.87 25.35 2.87
N LEU A 289 -12.54 25.54 2.93
CA LEU A 289 -11.59 24.51 2.49
C LEU A 289 -11.67 23.24 3.36
N CYS A 290 -11.86 23.41 4.67
CA CYS A 290 -12.06 22.30 5.58
C CYS A 290 -13.31 21.48 5.20
N ALA A 291 -14.44 22.14 4.96
CA ALA A 291 -15.69 21.49 4.56
C ALA A 291 -15.58 20.78 3.19
N ILE A 292 -14.92 21.41 2.21
CA ILE A 292 -14.62 20.78 0.91
C ILE A 292 -13.75 19.54 1.10
N GLY A 293 -12.67 19.65 1.88
CA GLY A 293 -11.80 18.53 2.21
C GLY A 293 -12.55 17.40 2.91
N THR A 294 -13.47 17.71 3.82
CA THR A 294 -14.35 16.73 4.49
C THR A 294 -15.21 15.96 3.49
N GLY A 295 -15.83 16.68 2.54
CA GLY A 295 -16.62 16.02 1.48
C GLY A 295 -15.77 15.10 0.60
N MET A 296 -14.55 15.54 0.26
CA MET A 296 -13.60 14.70 -0.51
C MET A 296 -13.13 13.48 0.29
N LEU A 297 -12.91 13.61 1.59
CA LEU A 297 -12.63 12.50 2.49
C LEU A 297 -13.78 11.49 2.50
N TRP A 298 -15.01 11.95 2.62
CA TRP A 298 -16.18 11.07 2.63
C TRP A 298 -16.34 10.31 1.31
N VAL A 299 -16.23 10.98 0.17
CA VAL A 299 -16.29 10.32 -1.14
C VAL A 299 -15.18 9.28 -1.29
N GLY A 300 -13.95 9.61 -0.91
CA GLY A 300 -12.83 8.67 -0.95
C GLY A 300 -12.98 7.49 0.00
N TRP A 301 -13.73 7.67 1.10
CA TRP A 301 -13.98 6.60 2.06
C TRP A 301 -14.82 5.45 1.51
N TYR A 302 -15.58 5.67 0.46
CA TYR A 302 -16.21 4.57 -0.27
C TYR A 302 -15.17 3.63 -0.89
N GLY A 303 -14.13 4.17 -1.52
CA GLY A 303 -13.01 3.38 -2.00
C GLY A 303 -12.23 2.72 -0.86
N PHE A 304 -12.05 3.45 0.24
CA PHE A 304 -11.34 2.95 1.42
C PHE A 304 -12.05 1.75 2.06
N ASN A 305 -13.34 1.85 2.35
CA ASN A 305 -14.09 0.81 3.05
C ASN A 305 -14.64 -0.25 2.09
N ALA A 306 -15.37 0.13 1.04
CA ALA A 306 -15.93 -0.87 0.13
C ALA A 306 -14.83 -1.61 -0.66
N GLY A 307 -13.75 -0.91 -1.04
CA GLY A 307 -12.59 -1.53 -1.68
C GLY A 307 -11.87 -2.56 -0.81
N SER A 308 -12.00 -2.48 0.52
CA SER A 308 -11.38 -3.44 1.45
C SER A 308 -12.01 -4.84 1.40
N ALA A 309 -13.15 -4.99 0.73
CA ALA A 309 -13.66 -6.32 0.35
C ALA A 309 -12.78 -7.03 -0.69
N VAL A 310 -11.89 -6.29 -1.36
CA VAL A 310 -11.04 -6.76 -2.47
C VAL A 310 -11.85 -7.43 -3.58
N ALA A 311 -13.12 -7.05 -3.70
CA ALA A 311 -14.07 -7.55 -4.70
C ALA A 311 -15.28 -6.61 -4.80
N ALA A 312 -15.94 -6.61 -5.97
CA ALA A 312 -17.26 -5.99 -6.14
C ALA A 312 -18.34 -7.01 -5.79
N ASP A 313 -18.62 -7.20 -4.51
CA ASP A 313 -19.53 -8.21 -3.98
C ASP A 313 -20.50 -7.63 -2.92
N GLY A 314 -21.25 -8.49 -2.26
CA GLY A 314 -22.19 -8.11 -1.20
C GLY A 314 -21.49 -7.49 0.03
N ILE A 315 -20.25 -7.89 0.32
CA ILE A 315 -19.46 -7.32 1.42
C ILE A 315 -19.10 -5.86 1.11
N ALA A 316 -18.67 -5.60 -0.13
CA ALA A 316 -18.42 -4.23 -0.60
C ALA A 316 -19.69 -3.38 -0.53
N GLY A 317 -20.84 -3.93 -0.94
CA GLY A 317 -22.14 -3.26 -0.85
C GLY A 317 -22.53 -2.89 0.59
N ASN A 318 -22.35 -3.83 1.54
CA ASN A 318 -22.59 -3.56 2.96
C ASN A 318 -21.65 -2.48 3.51
N ALA A 319 -20.35 -2.54 3.17
CA ALA A 319 -19.38 -1.54 3.58
C ALA A 319 -19.72 -0.15 3.02
N PHE A 320 -20.19 -0.06 1.77
CA PHE A 320 -20.65 1.17 1.15
C PHE A 320 -21.84 1.78 1.90
N MET A 321 -22.86 0.96 2.20
CA MET A 321 -24.05 1.40 2.94
C MET A 321 -23.69 1.89 4.35
N THR A 322 -22.92 1.10 5.09
CA THR A 322 -22.54 1.45 6.48
C THR A 322 -21.65 2.70 6.52
N THR A 323 -20.74 2.87 5.56
CA THR A 323 -19.92 4.08 5.42
C THR A 323 -20.78 5.32 5.22
N THR A 324 -21.85 5.22 4.42
CA THR A 324 -22.78 6.33 4.20
C THR A 324 -23.53 6.69 5.49
N LEU A 325 -24.14 5.69 6.13
CA LEU A 325 -25.00 5.92 7.29
C LEU A 325 -24.21 6.36 8.54
N ALA A 326 -23.02 5.82 8.73
CA ALA A 326 -22.20 6.17 9.90
C ALA A 326 -21.52 7.52 9.79
N ALA A 327 -21.31 8.04 8.58
CA ALA A 327 -20.69 9.35 8.37
C ALA A 327 -21.71 10.50 8.38
N ALA A 328 -22.99 10.23 8.08
CA ALA A 328 -24.06 11.22 8.08
C ALA A 328 -24.62 11.49 9.48
#